data_0af0a5cba64a6e21668cca57796e5b2d
#
_entry.id   0af0a5cba64a6e21668cca57796e5b2d
#
_cell.length_a   1.000
_cell.length_b   1.000
_cell.length_c   1.000
_cell.angle_alpha   90.00
_cell.angle_beta   90.00
_cell.angle_gamma   90.00
#
_symmetry.space_group_name_H-M   'P 1'
#
loop_
_entity.id
_entity.type
_entity.pdbx_description
1 polymer ?
#
loop_
_entity_poly.entity_id
_entity_poly.type
_entity_poly.pdbx_seq_one_letter_code
_entity_poly.pdbx_strand_id
1 'polypeptide(L)'
;MATNTQVLVVGAGPVGLFMAAELNRHGVSCRIVDKNDGPTHDSRAASIQARTLEILESVSLADEFVQAGNICHAAATYTSDHKPIKYLTFDELDSAFPFVLQLPQSQTERIVARYLARLGTEVERRVELVGFEQDEDGVRATLQPPHGGQETAHVSYLIACDGAHSPVRHALGVSFSGDDYPTDFMTADVQVDWKLPRDQHAFFFAPEGMLAFFPLPRGRATIAADIGPAQGDHPPPGEPALEDLQAIFDVRTPGGVLSDPIWSVYYRVHCRQAERYQVGRVFLAGDAAHVSSNIGGQGMNTGMQDAYNLGWKLGLVLNARSPASLLDSYHPERHQAGRDMLCLTDHLHRAALREEPHLSLSETLRQKLAVVLAGQEVMQQRMRRAVAELNIGYRHSPIVAEHHSLLPGPRAAHASLLGWHDFGAGPRAGDRAADARLMLCPGRGSVRFCQRLRGTTHHLVLFAGALATGETHRRLQALADATMHAYPDRIEPHMIVPHELPEDLVGKGEILLDPRGELHHRYGARSACLYVVRPDGYIGFRSQPPDPEALKSYLTQIFL
;
A
#
# COMPACT_ATOMS: atom_id res chain seq x y z
N MET A 1 -21.69 25.43 17.16
CA MET A 1 -20.34 25.98 16.91
C MET A 1 -19.89 25.36 15.59
N ALA A 2 -19.59 26.18 14.58
CA ALA A 2 -19.04 25.65 13.33
C ALA A 2 -17.69 25.00 13.69
N THR A 3 -17.60 23.67 13.60
CA THR A 3 -16.33 22.96 13.72
C THR A 3 -15.48 23.43 12.55
N ASN A 4 -14.34 24.02 12.84
CA ASN A 4 -13.41 24.51 11.82
C ASN A 4 -12.78 23.27 11.12
N THR A 5 -13.47 22.74 10.12
CA THR A 5 -13.04 21.56 9.36
C THR A 5 -11.82 21.93 8.51
N GLN A 6 -10.72 21.22 8.68
CA GLN A 6 -9.47 21.52 7.98
C GLN A 6 -9.40 20.85 6.60
N VAL A 7 -10.02 19.67 6.46
CA VAL A 7 -9.95 18.87 5.22
C VAL A 7 -11.33 18.36 4.83
N LEU A 8 -11.65 18.44 3.54
CA LEU A 8 -12.80 17.78 2.93
C LEU A 8 -12.31 16.57 2.11
N VAL A 9 -12.79 15.38 2.45
CA VAL A 9 -12.58 14.15 1.66
C VAL A 9 -13.84 13.88 0.85
N VAL A 10 -13.70 13.73 -0.46
CA VAL A 10 -14.81 13.48 -1.39
C VAL A 10 -14.75 12.04 -1.89
N GLY A 11 -15.80 11.28 -1.59
CA GLY A 11 -15.91 9.84 -1.86
C GLY A 11 -15.56 8.99 -0.63
N ALA A 12 -16.47 8.08 -0.27
CA ALA A 12 -16.34 7.17 0.87
C ALA A 12 -16.22 5.70 0.45
N GLY A 13 -15.46 5.44 -0.62
CA GLY A 13 -14.89 4.14 -0.93
C GLY A 13 -13.73 3.79 0.02
N PRO A 14 -13.05 2.65 -0.16
CA PRO A 14 -11.99 2.19 0.74
C PRO A 14 -10.89 3.24 0.97
N VAL A 15 -10.49 3.94 -0.10
CA VAL A 15 -9.43 4.96 -0.06
C VAL A 15 -9.85 6.20 0.72
N GLY A 16 -11.05 6.73 0.45
CA GLY A 16 -11.56 7.92 1.16
C GLY A 16 -11.82 7.66 2.64
N LEU A 17 -12.40 6.49 2.97
CA LEU A 17 -12.60 6.07 4.36
C LEU A 17 -11.27 5.95 5.11
N PHE A 18 -10.25 5.33 4.48
CA PHE A 18 -8.94 5.19 5.08
C PHE A 18 -8.20 6.53 5.16
N MET A 19 -8.36 7.42 4.18
CA MET A 19 -7.84 8.80 4.21
C MET A 19 -8.41 9.59 5.39
N ALA A 20 -9.72 9.57 5.59
CA ALA A 20 -10.35 10.25 6.72
C ALA A 20 -9.89 9.68 8.06
N ALA A 21 -9.71 8.35 8.14
CA ALA A 21 -9.18 7.70 9.33
C ALA A 21 -7.74 8.13 9.62
N GLU A 22 -6.87 8.19 8.61
CA GLU A 22 -5.49 8.67 8.77
C GLU A 22 -5.43 10.14 9.21
N LEU A 23 -6.24 11.01 8.61
CA LEU A 23 -6.34 12.40 9.04
C LEU A 23 -6.71 12.51 10.54
N ASN A 24 -7.73 11.79 10.98
CA ASN A 24 -8.15 11.78 12.38
C ASN A 24 -7.06 11.22 13.31
N ARG A 25 -6.37 10.16 12.92
CA ARG A 25 -5.24 9.62 13.69
C ARG A 25 -4.14 10.65 13.89
N HIS A 26 -3.91 11.48 12.89
CA HIS A 26 -2.93 12.57 12.93
C HIS A 26 -3.49 13.88 13.54
N GLY A 27 -4.67 13.85 14.16
CA GLY A 27 -5.27 14.99 14.84
C GLY A 27 -5.79 16.09 13.90
N VAL A 28 -6.10 15.74 12.65
CA VAL A 28 -6.67 16.66 11.65
C VAL A 28 -8.18 16.49 11.61
N SER A 29 -8.92 17.59 11.78
CA SER A 29 -10.38 17.57 11.61
C SER A 29 -10.76 17.45 10.14
N CYS A 30 -11.57 16.48 9.80
CA CYS A 30 -12.05 16.30 8.44
C CYS A 30 -13.55 16.03 8.37
N ARG A 31 -14.14 16.38 7.22
CA ARG A 31 -15.45 15.90 6.75
C ARG A 31 -15.21 14.90 5.62
N ILE A 32 -16.02 13.87 5.57
CA ILE A 32 -16.04 12.92 4.45
C ILE A 32 -17.45 12.86 3.91
N VAL A 33 -17.60 13.16 2.61
CA VAL A 33 -18.89 13.21 1.91
C VAL A 33 -18.95 12.16 0.82
N ASP A 34 -20.13 11.57 0.61
CA ASP A 34 -20.38 10.64 -0.49
C ASP A 34 -21.79 10.83 -1.04
N LYS A 35 -21.91 10.87 -2.38
CA LYS A 35 -23.20 11.00 -3.06
C LYS A 35 -24.08 9.77 -2.93
N ASN A 36 -23.49 8.60 -2.67
CA ASN A 36 -24.21 7.33 -2.48
C ASN A 36 -24.79 7.25 -1.05
N ASP A 37 -25.77 6.39 -0.88
CA ASP A 37 -26.46 6.19 0.40
C ASP A 37 -25.80 5.15 1.31
N GLY A 38 -24.83 4.38 0.81
CA GLY A 38 -24.15 3.33 1.55
C GLY A 38 -22.86 2.84 0.89
N PRO A 39 -22.27 1.79 1.43
CA PRO A 39 -21.15 1.08 0.80
C PRO A 39 -21.52 0.55 -0.57
N THR A 40 -20.54 0.34 -1.43
CA THR A 40 -20.79 -0.23 -2.76
C THR A 40 -21.43 -1.62 -2.69
N HIS A 41 -22.39 -1.87 -3.54
CA HIS A 41 -22.96 -3.21 -3.73
C HIS A 41 -22.01 -4.06 -4.59
N ASP A 42 -21.41 -3.47 -5.62
CA ASP A 42 -20.52 -4.13 -6.57
C ASP A 42 -19.10 -4.16 -6.00
N SER A 43 -18.71 -5.30 -5.46
CA SER A 43 -17.41 -5.49 -4.82
C SER A 43 -16.33 -5.77 -5.87
N ARG A 44 -15.92 -4.75 -6.61
CA ARG A 44 -14.94 -4.87 -7.72
C ARG A 44 -13.51 -5.16 -7.28
N ALA A 45 -13.19 -4.97 -6.01
CA ALA A 45 -11.90 -5.28 -5.41
C ALA A 45 -12.08 -6.23 -4.24
N ALA A 46 -11.26 -7.28 -4.19
CA ALA A 46 -11.31 -8.26 -3.10
C ALA A 46 -9.93 -8.61 -2.54
N SER A 47 -8.87 -8.46 -3.34
CA SER A 47 -7.51 -8.85 -2.92
C SER A 47 -6.86 -7.75 -2.07
N ILE A 48 -6.40 -8.11 -0.89
CA ILE A 48 -5.62 -7.25 0.00
C ILE A 48 -4.22 -7.83 0.09
N GLN A 49 -3.24 -7.05 -0.37
CA GLN A 49 -1.85 -7.46 -0.50
C GLN A 49 -1.09 -7.34 0.83
N ALA A 50 0.05 -8.04 0.93
CA ALA A 50 0.85 -8.05 2.14
C ALA A 50 1.24 -6.64 2.62
N ARG A 51 1.60 -5.73 1.71
CA ARG A 51 1.93 -4.33 2.08
C ARG A 51 0.74 -3.61 2.72
N THR A 52 -0.45 -3.78 2.19
CA THR A 52 -1.66 -3.18 2.76
C THR A 52 -1.98 -3.77 4.13
N LEU A 53 -1.77 -5.09 4.33
CA LEU A 53 -1.92 -5.70 5.66
C LEU A 53 -0.89 -5.16 6.66
N GLU A 54 0.35 -4.86 6.25
CA GLU A 54 1.33 -4.18 7.11
C GLU A 54 0.87 -2.78 7.52
N ILE A 55 0.26 -2.04 6.59
CA ILE A 55 -0.33 -0.73 6.89
C ILE A 55 -1.51 -0.87 7.86
N LEU A 56 -2.40 -1.83 7.62
CA LEU A 56 -3.51 -2.12 8.52
C LEU A 56 -3.03 -2.57 9.91
N GLU A 57 -1.90 -3.29 9.99
CA GLU A 57 -1.24 -3.64 11.24
C GLU A 57 -0.74 -2.40 11.99
N SER A 58 -0.19 -1.41 11.30
CA SER A 58 0.28 -0.16 11.91
C SER A 58 -0.85 0.66 12.56
N VAL A 59 -2.08 0.46 12.11
CA VAL A 59 -3.29 1.09 12.65
C VAL A 59 -4.17 0.12 13.48
N SER A 60 -3.64 -1.07 13.79
CA SER A 60 -4.29 -2.11 14.59
C SER A 60 -5.61 -2.64 14.01
N LEU A 61 -5.71 -2.71 12.68
CA LEU A 61 -6.86 -3.26 11.96
C LEU A 61 -6.58 -4.62 11.31
N ALA A 62 -5.32 -5.06 11.19
CA ALA A 62 -4.98 -6.26 10.44
C ALA A 62 -5.71 -7.51 10.95
N ASP A 63 -5.82 -7.69 12.27
CA ASP A 63 -6.50 -8.85 12.85
C ASP A 63 -7.99 -8.90 12.47
N GLU A 64 -8.70 -7.75 12.48
CA GLU A 64 -10.11 -7.67 12.09
C GLU A 64 -10.29 -8.04 10.61
N PHE A 65 -9.38 -7.60 9.75
CA PHE A 65 -9.37 -7.95 8.32
C PHE A 65 -9.10 -9.43 8.11
N VAL A 66 -8.06 -9.98 8.73
CA VAL A 66 -7.67 -11.39 8.59
C VAL A 66 -8.79 -12.33 9.08
N GLN A 67 -9.46 -11.99 10.19
CA GLN A 67 -10.59 -12.78 10.69
C GLN A 67 -11.81 -12.73 9.77
N ALA A 68 -12.01 -11.64 9.05
CA ALA A 68 -13.14 -11.47 8.14
C ALA A 68 -12.91 -12.07 6.74
N GLY A 69 -11.65 -12.23 6.33
CA GLY A 69 -11.26 -12.61 4.97
C GLY A 69 -10.92 -14.09 4.80
N ASN A 70 -10.58 -14.45 3.58
CA ASN A 70 -10.06 -15.76 3.20
C ASN A 70 -8.58 -15.65 2.84
N ILE A 71 -7.71 -16.43 3.49
CA ILE A 71 -6.26 -16.41 3.28
C ILE A 71 -5.93 -17.25 2.05
N CYS A 72 -5.15 -16.67 1.12
CA CYS A 72 -4.63 -17.35 -0.06
C CYS A 72 -3.09 -17.39 -0.02
N HIS A 73 -2.54 -18.59 0.07
CA HIS A 73 -1.10 -18.85 0.14
C HIS A 73 -0.43 -18.95 -1.23
N ALA A 74 -1.22 -19.09 -2.30
CA ALA A 74 -0.70 -19.27 -3.64
C ALA A 74 -1.62 -18.71 -4.73
N ALA A 75 -1.04 -18.55 -5.93
CA ALA A 75 -1.74 -18.40 -7.18
C ALA A 75 -1.36 -19.58 -8.11
N ALA A 76 -2.35 -20.35 -8.52
CA ALA A 76 -2.20 -21.50 -9.40
C ALA A 76 -2.63 -21.18 -10.82
N THR A 77 -1.84 -21.59 -11.79
CA THR A 77 -2.17 -21.50 -13.22
C THR A 77 -2.44 -22.89 -13.78
N TYR A 78 -3.53 -23.04 -14.51
CA TYR A 78 -3.98 -24.31 -15.08
C TYR A 78 -3.97 -24.27 -16.61
N THR A 79 -3.67 -25.40 -17.22
CA THR A 79 -3.80 -25.63 -18.67
C THR A 79 -5.24 -25.86 -19.08
N SER A 80 -5.50 -25.93 -20.39
CA SER A 80 -6.81 -26.29 -20.95
C SER A 80 -7.28 -27.71 -20.58
N ASP A 81 -6.37 -28.60 -20.22
CA ASP A 81 -6.68 -29.96 -19.68
C ASP A 81 -6.75 -29.96 -18.14
N HIS A 82 -6.87 -28.77 -17.55
CA HIS A 82 -7.06 -28.52 -16.11
C HIS A 82 -5.93 -29.04 -15.21
N LYS A 83 -4.73 -29.23 -15.76
CA LYS A 83 -3.55 -29.57 -14.96
C LYS A 83 -2.85 -28.31 -14.49
N PRO A 84 -2.41 -28.26 -13.22
CA PRO A 84 -1.63 -27.14 -12.75
C PRO A 84 -0.28 -27.10 -13.47
N ILE A 85 0.04 -25.94 -14.07
CA ILE A 85 1.32 -25.70 -14.75
C ILE A 85 2.29 -24.96 -13.85
N LYS A 86 1.78 -24.15 -12.92
CA LYS A 86 2.60 -23.28 -12.10
C LYS A 86 1.88 -22.86 -10.82
N TYR A 87 2.68 -22.77 -9.76
CA TYR A 87 2.29 -22.14 -8.50
C TYR A 87 3.22 -20.97 -8.21
N LEU A 88 2.64 -19.83 -7.88
CA LEU A 88 3.34 -18.71 -7.24
C LEU A 88 2.93 -18.74 -5.76
N THR A 89 3.80 -19.23 -4.87
CA THR A 89 3.54 -19.27 -3.43
C THR A 89 3.92 -17.96 -2.79
N PHE A 90 3.19 -17.54 -1.77
CA PHE A 90 3.44 -16.32 -1.02
C PHE A 90 4.13 -16.56 0.34
N ASP A 91 4.28 -17.80 0.76
CA ASP A 91 4.82 -18.18 2.09
C ASP A 91 6.25 -17.66 2.35
N GLU A 92 7.01 -17.39 1.29
CA GLU A 92 8.38 -16.86 1.37
C GLU A 92 8.47 -15.33 1.31
N LEU A 93 7.33 -14.63 1.37
CA LEU A 93 7.34 -13.16 1.42
C LEU A 93 8.00 -12.66 2.70
N ASP A 94 8.86 -11.66 2.53
CA ASP A 94 9.47 -10.93 3.65
C ASP A 94 8.47 -9.95 4.27
N SER A 95 7.47 -10.52 4.93
CA SER A 95 6.36 -9.80 5.56
C SER A 95 5.83 -10.57 6.78
N ALA A 96 5.14 -9.86 7.66
CA ALA A 96 4.32 -10.47 8.71
C ALA A 96 3.11 -11.22 8.14
N PHE A 97 2.72 -10.91 6.90
CA PHE A 97 1.56 -11.42 6.19
C PHE A 97 1.98 -12.08 4.87
N PRO A 98 2.59 -13.29 4.92
CA PRO A 98 3.09 -13.97 3.74
C PRO A 98 1.94 -14.66 2.96
N PHE A 99 0.91 -13.88 2.59
CA PHE A 99 -0.28 -14.35 1.87
C PHE A 99 -1.01 -13.16 1.22
N VAL A 100 -1.97 -13.46 0.37
CA VAL A 100 -2.98 -12.49 -0.10
C VAL A 100 -4.28 -12.76 0.65
N LEU A 101 -4.89 -11.74 1.20
CA LEU A 101 -6.18 -11.84 1.86
C LEU A 101 -7.29 -11.51 0.87
N GLN A 102 -8.30 -12.37 0.75
CA GLN A 102 -9.48 -12.14 -0.06
C GLN A 102 -10.64 -11.69 0.83
N LEU A 103 -11.05 -10.44 0.65
CA LEU A 103 -12.15 -9.84 1.40
C LEU A 103 -12.95 -8.93 0.46
N PRO A 104 -14.28 -9.12 0.30
CA PRO A 104 -15.09 -8.24 -0.54
C PRO A 104 -14.92 -6.77 -0.16
N GLN A 105 -14.85 -5.89 -1.16
CA GLN A 105 -14.69 -4.43 -0.97
C GLN A 105 -15.74 -3.87 0.01
N SER A 106 -16.99 -4.32 -0.10
CA SER A 106 -18.06 -3.91 0.81
C SER A 106 -17.77 -4.22 2.28
N GLN A 107 -17.04 -5.31 2.57
CA GLN A 107 -16.61 -5.64 3.93
C GLN A 107 -15.42 -4.77 4.35
N THR A 108 -14.47 -4.52 3.45
CA THR A 108 -13.37 -3.57 3.66
C THR A 108 -13.93 -2.19 4.04
N GLU A 109 -14.87 -1.66 3.26
CA GLU A 109 -15.53 -0.38 3.55
C GLU A 109 -16.21 -0.38 4.92
N ARG A 110 -16.94 -1.44 5.27
CA ARG A 110 -17.62 -1.56 6.58
C ARG A 110 -16.64 -1.56 7.76
N ILE A 111 -15.51 -2.29 7.63
CA ILE A 111 -14.50 -2.34 8.69
C ILE A 111 -13.86 -0.95 8.87
N VAL A 112 -13.45 -0.32 7.77
CA VAL A 112 -12.81 1.01 7.84
C VAL A 112 -13.79 2.09 8.29
N ALA A 113 -15.06 2.04 7.86
CA ALA A 113 -16.08 2.98 8.32
C ALA A 113 -16.34 2.86 9.84
N ARG A 114 -16.42 1.63 10.38
CA ARG A 114 -16.51 1.43 11.84
C ARG A 114 -15.28 1.96 12.58
N TYR A 115 -14.10 1.78 11.99
CA TYR A 115 -12.88 2.34 12.55
C TYR A 115 -12.90 3.87 12.55
N LEU A 116 -13.31 4.49 11.45
CA LEU A 116 -13.46 5.94 11.33
C LEU A 116 -14.46 6.49 12.36
N ALA A 117 -15.60 5.82 12.54
CA ALA A 117 -16.58 6.20 13.56
C ALA A 117 -16.01 6.14 14.99
N ARG A 118 -15.17 5.13 15.31
CA ARG A 118 -14.46 5.05 16.60
C ARG A 118 -13.48 6.22 16.79
N LEU A 119 -12.96 6.80 15.71
CA LEU A 119 -12.12 8.00 15.74
C LEU A 119 -12.91 9.31 15.79
N GLY A 120 -14.26 9.23 15.78
CA GLY A 120 -15.15 10.38 15.97
C GLY A 120 -15.65 11.04 14.67
N THR A 121 -15.43 10.46 13.51
CA THR A 121 -15.94 10.98 12.23
C THR A 121 -16.86 9.95 11.57
N GLU A 122 -18.02 10.43 11.10
CA GLU A 122 -18.98 9.64 10.32
C GLU A 122 -19.05 10.14 8.89
N VAL A 123 -19.43 9.24 7.97
CA VAL A 123 -19.60 9.58 6.55
C VAL A 123 -20.91 10.32 6.34
N GLU A 124 -20.84 11.49 5.73
CA GLU A 124 -22.02 12.23 5.28
C GLU A 124 -22.51 11.65 3.95
N ARG A 125 -23.50 10.76 4.02
CA ARG A 125 -24.08 10.08 2.86
C ARG A 125 -25.10 10.95 2.14
N ARG A 126 -25.27 10.72 0.83
CA ARG A 126 -26.13 11.51 -0.07
C ARG A 126 -25.76 12.98 -0.12
N VAL A 127 -24.48 13.29 0.11
CA VAL A 127 -23.94 14.64 -0.02
C VAL A 127 -22.99 14.65 -1.21
N GLU A 128 -23.32 15.44 -2.23
CA GLU A 128 -22.55 15.53 -3.46
C GLU A 128 -21.75 16.83 -3.50
N LEU A 129 -20.47 16.75 -3.88
CA LEU A 129 -19.69 17.91 -4.24
C LEU A 129 -20.09 18.34 -5.67
N VAL A 130 -20.71 19.51 -5.78
CA VAL A 130 -21.18 20.04 -7.07
C VAL A 130 -20.23 21.08 -7.67
N GLY A 131 -19.27 21.60 -6.89
CA GLY A 131 -18.26 22.52 -7.37
C GLY A 131 -17.30 22.93 -6.26
N PHE A 132 -16.18 23.51 -6.64
CA PHE A 132 -15.22 24.11 -5.70
C PHE A 132 -14.38 25.19 -6.38
N GLU A 133 -13.87 26.09 -5.57
CA GLU A 133 -12.87 27.10 -5.93
C GLU A 133 -11.74 27.03 -4.92
N GLN A 134 -10.51 27.36 -5.31
CA GLN A 134 -9.37 27.42 -4.40
C GLN A 134 -8.58 28.71 -4.59
N ASP A 135 -8.00 29.20 -3.50
CA ASP A 135 -7.12 30.34 -3.44
C ASP A 135 -5.93 30.09 -2.50
N GLU A 136 -5.19 31.14 -2.13
CA GLU A 136 -4.04 31.02 -1.22
C GLU A 136 -4.45 30.63 0.20
N ASP A 137 -5.69 30.94 0.63
CA ASP A 137 -6.18 30.70 1.99
C ASP A 137 -6.81 29.31 2.16
N GLY A 138 -7.42 28.74 1.08
CA GLY A 138 -8.10 27.46 1.20
C GLY A 138 -8.87 27.01 -0.03
N VAL A 139 -9.83 26.12 0.23
CA VAL A 139 -10.78 25.61 -0.76
C VAL A 139 -12.19 25.92 -0.28
N ARG A 140 -12.99 26.51 -1.15
CA ARG A 140 -14.42 26.74 -0.98
C ARG A 140 -15.17 25.69 -1.79
N ALA A 141 -15.74 24.71 -1.11
CA ALA A 141 -16.47 23.60 -1.71
C ALA A 141 -17.99 23.86 -1.62
N THR A 142 -18.71 23.65 -2.71
CA THR A 142 -20.17 23.69 -2.76
C THR A 142 -20.72 22.28 -2.69
N LEU A 143 -21.46 21.97 -1.64
CA LEU A 143 -22.04 20.68 -1.35
C LEU A 143 -23.57 20.72 -1.56
N GLN A 144 -24.12 19.62 -2.10
CA GLN A 144 -25.54 19.39 -2.30
C GLN A 144 -26.01 18.29 -1.34
N PRO A 145 -26.59 18.63 -0.17
CA PRO A 145 -27.14 17.66 0.76
C PRO A 145 -28.50 17.08 0.25
N PRO A 146 -28.96 15.93 0.82
CA PRO A 146 -30.14 15.21 0.33
C PRO A 146 -31.47 15.96 0.48
N HIS A 147 -31.51 16.97 1.35
CA HIS A 147 -32.74 17.73 1.64
C HIS A 147 -32.91 18.99 0.79
N GLY A 148 -32.09 19.14 -0.25
CA GLY A 148 -32.09 20.33 -1.12
C GLY A 148 -31.32 21.50 -0.53
N GLY A 149 -31.14 22.56 -1.34
CA GLY A 149 -30.27 23.67 -1.01
C GLY A 149 -28.80 23.34 -1.28
N GLN A 150 -27.96 24.35 -1.24
CA GLN A 150 -26.50 24.19 -1.34
C GLN A 150 -25.85 24.68 -0.05
N GLU A 151 -24.84 23.98 0.38
CA GLU A 151 -23.99 24.32 1.50
C GLU A 151 -22.60 24.70 0.99
N THR A 152 -22.01 25.75 1.53
CA THR A 152 -20.61 26.12 1.26
C THR A 152 -19.74 25.69 2.45
N ALA A 153 -18.77 24.82 2.19
CA ALA A 153 -17.76 24.40 3.14
C ALA A 153 -16.43 25.11 2.83
N HIS A 154 -15.80 25.68 3.85
CA HIS A 154 -14.45 26.27 3.74
C HIS A 154 -13.46 25.35 4.43
N VAL A 155 -12.43 24.88 3.70
CA VAL A 155 -11.41 23.95 4.21
C VAL A 155 -10.02 24.35 3.73
N SER A 156 -8.99 23.92 4.44
CA SER A 156 -7.60 24.18 4.04
C SER A 156 -7.20 23.34 2.81
N TYR A 157 -7.70 22.11 2.72
CA TYR A 157 -7.42 21.18 1.61
C TYR A 157 -8.64 20.33 1.24
N LEU A 158 -8.71 19.93 -0.03
CA LEU A 158 -9.69 18.99 -0.55
C LEU A 158 -8.97 17.75 -1.08
N ILE A 159 -9.45 16.55 -0.73
CA ILE A 159 -8.89 15.28 -1.20
C ILE A 159 -9.97 14.54 -1.98
N ALA A 160 -9.72 14.34 -3.27
CA ALA A 160 -10.61 13.59 -4.16
C ALA A 160 -10.29 12.08 -4.09
N CYS A 161 -11.22 11.32 -3.54
CA CYS A 161 -11.29 9.87 -3.54
C CYS A 161 -12.58 9.42 -4.25
N ASP A 162 -13.02 10.18 -5.24
CA ASP A 162 -14.33 10.15 -5.89
C ASP A 162 -14.39 9.21 -7.11
N GLY A 163 -13.38 8.35 -7.25
CA GLY A 163 -13.36 7.22 -8.17
C GLY A 163 -12.91 7.57 -9.60
N ALA A 164 -12.98 6.58 -10.48
CA ALA A 164 -12.45 6.63 -11.84
C ALA A 164 -13.01 7.79 -12.70
N HIS A 165 -14.25 8.17 -12.47
CA HIS A 165 -14.93 9.28 -13.18
C HIS A 165 -14.83 10.62 -12.44
N SER A 166 -13.89 10.78 -11.54
CA SER A 166 -13.67 11.93 -10.65
C SER A 166 -14.11 13.28 -11.22
N PRO A 167 -15.22 13.87 -10.73
CA PRO A 167 -15.61 15.23 -11.07
C PRO A 167 -14.55 16.26 -10.65
N VAL A 168 -13.85 16.01 -9.54
CA VAL A 168 -12.80 16.90 -9.04
C VAL A 168 -11.62 16.94 -10.02
N ARG A 169 -11.15 15.77 -10.51
CA ARG A 169 -10.08 15.73 -11.51
C ARG A 169 -10.46 16.50 -12.78
N HIS A 170 -11.71 16.31 -13.25
CA HIS A 170 -12.22 17.01 -14.43
C HIS A 170 -12.30 18.52 -14.21
N ALA A 171 -12.79 18.97 -13.06
CA ALA A 171 -12.86 20.39 -12.72
C ALA A 171 -11.49 21.05 -12.63
N LEU A 172 -10.45 20.29 -12.22
CA LEU A 172 -9.06 20.76 -12.22
C LEU A 172 -8.43 20.80 -13.62
N GLY A 173 -9.07 20.26 -14.65
CA GLY A 173 -8.51 20.13 -15.98
C GLY A 173 -7.30 19.19 -16.08
N VAL A 174 -7.16 18.27 -15.10
CA VAL A 174 -6.04 17.30 -15.08
C VAL A 174 -6.31 16.18 -16.07
N SER A 175 -5.38 15.98 -17.00
CA SER A 175 -5.47 14.91 -17.99
C SER A 175 -5.39 13.53 -17.32
N PHE A 176 -6.12 12.55 -17.90
CA PHE A 176 -6.17 11.17 -17.44
C PHE A 176 -5.81 10.26 -18.60
N SER A 177 -4.52 10.01 -18.76
CA SER A 177 -3.94 9.39 -19.94
C SER A 177 -3.65 7.91 -19.71
N GLY A 178 -3.75 7.13 -20.77
CA GLY A 178 -3.48 5.69 -20.78
C GLY A 178 -4.27 4.97 -21.86
N ASP A 179 -4.29 3.64 -21.79
CA ASP A 179 -4.87 2.76 -22.79
C ASP A 179 -6.16 2.10 -22.29
N ASP A 180 -7.04 1.78 -23.21
CA ASP A 180 -8.19 0.91 -23.02
C ASP A 180 -7.89 -0.45 -23.66
N TYR A 181 -8.22 -1.53 -22.96
CA TYR A 181 -8.01 -2.85 -23.52
C TYR A 181 -9.15 -3.23 -24.47
N PRO A 182 -8.84 -3.89 -25.60
CA PRO A 182 -9.83 -4.24 -26.62
C PRO A 182 -10.61 -5.52 -26.27
N THR A 183 -10.79 -5.81 -24.98
CA THR A 183 -11.45 -7.03 -24.48
C THR A 183 -12.46 -6.67 -23.41
N ASP A 184 -13.66 -7.19 -23.53
CA ASP A 184 -14.69 -7.08 -22.51
C ASP A 184 -14.65 -8.28 -21.55
N PHE A 185 -15.05 -8.04 -20.32
CA PHE A 185 -15.07 -9.02 -19.24
C PHE A 185 -16.45 -9.09 -18.59
N MET A 186 -16.73 -10.24 -18.00
CA MET A 186 -17.76 -10.38 -16.98
C MET A 186 -17.14 -10.78 -15.65
N THR A 187 -17.76 -10.34 -14.56
CA THR A 187 -17.40 -10.76 -13.21
C THR A 187 -18.62 -10.86 -12.33
N ALA A 188 -18.57 -11.78 -11.38
CA ALA A 188 -19.65 -11.97 -10.41
C ALA A 188 -19.10 -12.47 -9.07
N ASP A 189 -19.85 -12.16 -7.98
CA ASP A 189 -19.71 -12.79 -6.66
C ASP A 189 -20.78 -13.86 -6.52
N VAL A 190 -20.38 -15.12 -6.47
CA VAL A 190 -21.24 -16.29 -6.49
C VAL A 190 -20.87 -17.31 -5.41
N GLN A 191 -21.84 -18.13 -5.00
CA GLN A 191 -21.58 -19.39 -4.32
C GLN A 191 -21.02 -20.39 -5.34
N VAL A 192 -19.99 -21.15 -4.94
CA VAL A 192 -19.36 -22.14 -5.82
C VAL A 192 -19.25 -23.47 -5.10
N ASP A 193 -19.89 -24.50 -5.65
CA ASP A 193 -19.59 -25.90 -5.31
C ASP A 193 -18.41 -26.37 -6.16
N TRP A 194 -17.26 -26.53 -5.52
CA TRP A 194 -15.96 -26.60 -6.19
C TRP A 194 -15.02 -27.58 -5.48
N LYS A 195 -14.32 -28.40 -6.23
CA LYS A 195 -13.41 -29.43 -5.70
C LYS A 195 -11.95 -28.99 -5.55
N LEU A 196 -11.58 -27.83 -6.13
CA LEU A 196 -10.21 -27.33 -6.03
C LEU A 196 -9.99 -26.57 -4.70
N PRO A 197 -8.71 -26.40 -4.29
CA PRO A 197 -8.37 -25.69 -3.07
C PRO A 197 -8.93 -24.27 -3.01
N ARG A 198 -9.32 -23.83 -1.82
CA ARG A 198 -9.86 -22.47 -1.56
C ARG A 198 -8.87 -21.55 -0.86
N ASP A 199 -7.65 -22.01 -0.64
CA ASP A 199 -6.54 -21.25 -0.07
C ASP A 199 -5.56 -20.74 -1.15
N GLN A 200 -6.04 -20.70 -2.41
CA GLN A 200 -5.27 -20.21 -3.56
C GLN A 200 -6.17 -19.53 -4.60
N HIS A 201 -5.61 -18.58 -5.34
CA HIS A 201 -6.20 -18.12 -6.58
C HIS A 201 -6.03 -19.18 -7.66
N ALA A 202 -6.98 -19.27 -8.60
CA ALA A 202 -6.85 -20.14 -9.75
C ALA A 202 -7.08 -19.38 -11.06
N PHE A 203 -6.16 -19.52 -11.99
CA PHE A 203 -6.23 -18.92 -13.32
C PHE A 203 -6.25 -20.03 -14.37
N PHE A 204 -7.31 -20.07 -15.15
CA PHE A 204 -7.52 -21.03 -16.22
C PHE A 204 -7.33 -20.34 -17.55
N PHE A 205 -6.49 -20.93 -18.40
CA PHE A 205 -6.22 -20.49 -19.77
C PHE A 205 -6.67 -21.56 -20.74
N ALA A 206 -7.87 -21.38 -21.28
CA ALA A 206 -8.46 -22.23 -22.30
C ALA A 206 -8.32 -21.60 -23.71
N PRO A 207 -8.52 -22.36 -24.81
CA PRO A 207 -8.58 -21.78 -26.16
C PRO A 207 -9.67 -20.69 -26.29
N GLU A 208 -10.76 -20.84 -25.55
CA GLU A 208 -11.93 -19.95 -25.55
C GLU A 208 -11.73 -18.70 -24.68
N GLY A 209 -10.60 -18.57 -23.99
CA GLY A 209 -10.27 -17.41 -23.15
C GLY A 209 -9.81 -17.78 -21.76
N MET A 210 -9.66 -16.77 -20.90
CA MET A 210 -9.24 -16.93 -19.50
C MET A 210 -10.42 -16.90 -18.53
N LEU A 211 -10.24 -17.58 -17.40
CA LEU A 211 -11.10 -17.42 -16.22
C LEU A 211 -10.24 -17.34 -14.97
N ALA A 212 -10.51 -16.36 -14.13
CA ALA A 212 -9.90 -16.18 -12.82
C ALA A 212 -10.90 -16.48 -11.72
N PHE A 213 -10.44 -17.22 -10.70
CA PHE A 213 -11.20 -17.60 -9.53
C PHE A 213 -10.49 -17.05 -8.28
N PHE A 214 -11.20 -16.24 -7.52
CA PHE A 214 -10.74 -15.63 -6.27
C PHE A 214 -11.64 -16.08 -5.13
N PRO A 215 -11.19 -17.03 -4.28
CA PRO A 215 -12.02 -17.60 -3.22
C PRO A 215 -12.30 -16.56 -2.14
N LEU A 216 -13.57 -16.36 -1.83
CA LEU A 216 -14.07 -15.52 -0.76
C LEU A 216 -14.48 -16.34 0.47
N PRO A 217 -14.72 -15.72 1.63
CA PRO A 217 -15.25 -16.41 2.80
C PRO A 217 -16.58 -17.13 2.51
N ARG A 218 -16.90 -18.13 3.32
CA ARG A 218 -18.20 -18.85 3.34
C ARG A 218 -18.56 -19.56 2.03
N GLY A 219 -17.56 -20.08 1.32
CA GLY A 219 -17.80 -20.85 0.11
C GLY A 219 -18.10 -20.02 -1.15
N ARG A 220 -18.02 -18.70 -1.06
CA ARG A 220 -18.19 -17.80 -2.21
C ARG A 220 -16.89 -17.62 -2.98
N ALA A 221 -17.00 -17.05 -4.16
CA ALA A 221 -15.85 -16.61 -4.95
C ALA A 221 -16.23 -15.42 -5.84
N THR A 222 -15.26 -14.55 -6.10
CA THR A 222 -15.32 -13.68 -7.27
C THR A 222 -14.78 -14.45 -8.47
N ILE A 223 -15.57 -14.56 -9.52
CA ILE A 223 -15.18 -15.13 -10.80
C ILE A 223 -15.08 -14.00 -11.82
N ALA A 224 -14.00 -13.95 -12.58
CA ALA A 224 -13.83 -13.01 -13.68
C ALA A 224 -13.42 -13.77 -14.95
N ALA A 225 -14.08 -13.49 -16.06
CA ALA A 225 -13.80 -14.13 -17.34
C ALA A 225 -13.82 -13.10 -18.47
N ASP A 226 -12.91 -13.21 -19.43
CA ASP A 226 -13.04 -12.48 -20.69
C ASP A 226 -14.17 -13.05 -21.54
N ILE A 227 -14.87 -12.17 -22.23
CA ILE A 227 -16.00 -12.52 -23.11
C ILE A 227 -15.70 -12.23 -24.59
N GLY A 228 -14.42 -11.98 -24.88
CA GLY A 228 -13.93 -11.74 -26.24
C GLY A 228 -13.71 -10.28 -26.57
N PRO A 229 -13.41 -9.98 -27.84
CA PRO A 229 -13.10 -8.64 -28.30
C PRO A 229 -14.23 -7.64 -28.04
N ALA A 230 -13.87 -6.45 -27.60
CA ALA A 230 -14.78 -5.35 -27.33
C ALA A 230 -15.62 -5.00 -28.55
N GLN A 231 -16.94 -4.88 -28.37
CA GLN A 231 -17.88 -4.48 -29.41
C GLN A 231 -18.44 -3.10 -29.07
N GLY A 232 -17.97 -2.07 -29.81
CA GLY A 232 -18.35 -0.68 -29.58
C GLY A 232 -17.57 0.01 -28.44
N ASP A 233 -18.06 1.18 -28.04
CA ASP A 233 -17.37 2.06 -27.09
C ASP A 233 -17.55 1.67 -25.61
N HIS A 234 -18.55 0.86 -25.31
CA HIS A 234 -18.92 0.45 -23.96
C HIS A 234 -19.06 -1.08 -23.87
N PRO A 235 -18.85 -1.68 -22.68
CA PRO A 235 -19.15 -3.09 -22.46
C PRO A 235 -20.66 -3.37 -22.68
N PRO A 236 -21.06 -4.64 -22.83
CA PRO A 236 -22.48 -5.00 -23.00
C PRO A 236 -23.36 -4.39 -21.92
N PRO A 237 -24.54 -3.87 -22.25
CA PRO A 237 -25.47 -3.32 -21.26
C PRO A 237 -26.13 -4.42 -20.42
N GLY A 238 -26.53 -4.07 -19.19
CA GLY A 238 -27.20 -4.98 -18.28
C GLY A 238 -26.23 -5.79 -17.40
N GLU A 239 -26.77 -6.81 -16.74
CA GLU A 239 -26.02 -7.71 -15.86
C GLU A 239 -25.86 -9.07 -16.54
N PRO A 240 -24.67 -9.73 -16.40
CA PRO A 240 -24.48 -11.10 -16.84
C PRO A 240 -25.47 -12.04 -16.17
N ALA A 241 -26.12 -12.90 -16.96
CA ALA A 241 -26.94 -13.97 -16.39
C ALA A 241 -26.05 -15.06 -15.76
N LEU A 242 -26.55 -15.70 -14.70
CA LEU A 242 -25.81 -16.78 -14.02
C LEU A 242 -25.56 -17.96 -14.98
N GLU A 243 -26.50 -18.23 -15.87
CA GLU A 243 -26.42 -19.28 -16.88
C GLU A 243 -25.26 -19.04 -17.87
N ASP A 244 -25.05 -17.77 -18.28
CA ASP A 244 -23.93 -17.40 -19.17
C ASP A 244 -22.59 -17.59 -18.47
N LEU A 245 -22.50 -17.18 -17.20
CA LEU A 245 -21.30 -17.39 -16.40
C LEU A 245 -21.04 -18.86 -16.15
N GLN A 246 -22.08 -19.68 -15.86
CA GLN A 246 -21.96 -21.12 -15.69
C GLN A 246 -21.47 -21.79 -16.97
N ALA A 247 -21.98 -21.40 -18.14
CA ALA A 247 -21.54 -21.94 -19.42
C ALA A 247 -20.04 -21.68 -19.69
N ILE A 248 -19.57 -20.47 -19.41
CA ILE A 248 -18.15 -20.13 -19.50
C ILE A 248 -17.32 -20.92 -18.48
N PHE A 249 -17.83 -21.05 -17.27
CA PHE A 249 -17.18 -21.77 -16.18
C PHE A 249 -17.00 -23.26 -16.52
N ASP A 250 -18.03 -23.91 -17.07
CA ASP A 250 -17.99 -25.33 -17.46
C ASP A 250 -16.99 -25.63 -18.58
N VAL A 251 -16.83 -24.68 -19.51
CA VAL A 251 -15.89 -24.84 -20.64
C VAL A 251 -14.44 -24.62 -20.20
N ARG A 252 -14.19 -23.68 -19.28
CA ARG A 252 -12.83 -23.23 -18.95
C ARG A 252 -12.26 -23.86 -17.69
N THR A 253 -13.06 -24.58 -16.89
CA THR A 253 -12.65 -25.14 -15.61
C THR A 253 -12.97 -26.63 -15.52
N PRO A 254 -12.43 -27.37 -14.54
CA PRO A 254 -12.76 -28.78 -14.33
C PRO A 254 -14.22 -29.01 -13.89
N GLY A 255 -15.03 -27.98 -13.89
CA GLY A 255 -16.45 -28.01 -13.52
C GLY A 255 -16.70 -27.69 -12.04
N GLY A 256 -17.94 -27.41 -11.76
CA GLY A 256 -18.50 -27.00 -10.47
C GLY A 256 -19.86 -26.37 -10.69
N VAL A 257 -20.56 -26.03 -9.63
CA VAL A 257 -21.90 -25.40 -9.71
C VAL A 257 -21.83 -24.01 -9.13
N LEU A 258 -22.25 -23.03 -9.94
CA LEU A 258 -22.40 -21.65 -9.54
C LEU A 258 -23.83 -21.41 -9.07
N SER A 259 -24.01 -20.67 -7.99
CA SER A 259 -25.34 -20.35 -7.45
C SER A 259 -25.32 -19.05 -6.67
N ASP A 260 -26.49 -18.54 -6.31
CA ASP A 260 -26.68 -17.42 -5.40
C ASP A 260 -25.78 -16.20 -5.72
N PRO A 261 -25.92 -15.56 -6.90
CA PRO A 261 -25.16 -14.37 -7.25
C PRO A 261 -25.58 -13.20 -6.33
N ILE A 262 -24.61 -12.49 -5.75
CA ILE A 262 -24.87 -11.25 -5.00
C ILE A 262 -24.90 -10.08 -5.99
N TRP A 263 -23.97 -10.08 -6.95
CA TRP A 263 -23.88 -9.11 -8.03
C TRP A 263 -23.14 -9.73 -9.22
N SER A 264 -23.40 -9.20 -10.39
CA SER A 264 -22.68 -9.50 -11.62
C SER A 264 -22.59 -8.24 -12.48
N VAL A 265 -21.51 -8.08 -13.26
CA VAL A 265 -21.31 -6.92 -14.11
C VAL A 265 -20.45 -7.24 -15.33
N TYR A 266 -20.78 -6.63 -16.46
CA TYR A 266 -19.89 -6.50 -17.60
C TYR A 266 -18.99 -5.28 -17.41
N TYR A 267 -17.72 -5.38 -17.76
CA TYR A 267 -16.79 -4.26 -17.66
C TYR A 267 -15.70 -4.33 -18.71
N ARG A 268 -15.14 -3.17 -18.99
CA ARG A 268 -13.91 -3.02 -19.78
C ARG A 268 -12.80 -2.52 -18.88
N VAL A 269 -11.62 -3.07 -19.09
CA VAL A 269 -10.44 -2.70 -18.33
C VAL A 269 -9.83 -1.43 -18.93
N HIS A 270 -9.52 -0.48 -18.07
CA HIS A 270 -8.79 0.74 -18.39
C HIS A 270 -7.49 0.76 -17.60
N CYS A 271 -6.43 1.30 -18.23
CA CYS A 271 -5.13 1.52 -17.59
C CYS A 271 -4.77 2.99 -17.79
N ARG A 272 -5.12 3.85 -16.83
CA ARG A 272 -5.01 5.30 -16.95
C ARG A 272 -4.44 5.94 -15.70
N GLN A 273 -3.70 7.04 -15.87
CA GLN A 273 -3.11 7.80 -14.77
C GLN A 273 -3.33 9.31 -14.96
N ALA A 274 -3.65 10.00 -13.86
CA ALA A 274 -3.70 11.44 -13.82
C ALA A 274 -2.28 12.03 -13.95
N GLU A 275 -2.14 13.06 -14.78
CA GLU A 275 -0.85 13.75 -14.98
C GLU A 275 -0.29 14.32 -13.67
N ARG A 276 -1.18 14.79 -12.79
CA ARG A 276 -0.84 15.38 -11.49
C ARG A 276 -1.74 14.81 -10.40
N TYR A 277 -1.14 14.50 -9.25
CA TYR A 277 -1.86 14.07 -8.04
C TYR A 277 -2.12 15.22 -7.08
N GLN A 278 -1.59 16.39 -7.38
CA GLN A 278 -1.78 17.62 -6.61
C GLN A 278 -1.89 18.83 -7.54
N VAL A 279 -2.88 19.67 -7.31
CA VAL A 279 -3.03 20.99 -7.94
C VAL A 279 -3.41 21.99 -6.86
N GLY A 280 -2.45 22.82 -6.44
CA GLY A 280 -2.64 23.73 -5.32
C GLY A 280 -3.00 23.00 -4.03
N ARG A 281 -4.21 23.27 -3.51
CA ARG A 281 -4.73 22.68 -2.27
C ARG A 281 -5.63 21.47 -2.48
N VAL A 282 -5.69 20.94 -3.70
CA VAL A 282 -6.51 19.78 -4.06
C VAL A 282 -5.62 18.61 -4.41
N PHE A 283 -5.89 17.45 -3.79
CA PHE A 283 -5.17 16.19 -3.98
C PHE A 283 -6.09 15.14 -4.60
N LEU A 284 -5.53 14.27 -5.45
CA LEU A 284 -6.18 13.09 -6.01
C LEU A 284 -5.58 11.83 -5.39
N ALA A 285 -6.42 10.87 -5.01
CA ALA A 285 -5.99 9.59 -4.43
C ALA A 285 -6.88 8.43 -4.94
N GLY A 286 -6.30 7.23 -5.03
CA GLY A 286 -6.98 6.05 -5.55
C GLY A 286 -7.42 6.21 -6.99
N ASP A 287 -8.61 5.69 -7.34
CA ASP A 287 -9.11 5.69 -8.72
C ASP A 287 -9.29 7.09 -9.34
N ALA A 288 -9.38 8.14 -8.51
CA ALA A 288 -9.35 9.52 -9.00
C ALA A 288 -7.99 9.87 -9.63
N ALA A 289 -6.90 9.24 -9.16
CA ALA A 289 -5.53 9.45 -9.59
C ALA A 289 -5.04 8.38 -10.59
N HIS A 290 -5.47 7.13 -10.45
CA HIS A 290 -5.02 6.01 -11.29
C HIS A 290 -6.03 4.87 -11.32
N VAL A 291 -6.27 4.30 -12.50
CA VAL A 291 -7.11 3.13 -12.72
C VAL A 291 -6.28 2.08 -13.44
N SER A 292 -6.29 0.85 -12.96
CA SER A 292 -5.51 -0.26 -13.51
C SER A 292 -6.39 -1.45 -13.87
N SER A 293 -5.79 -2.41 -14.57
CA SER A 293 -6.38 -3.74 -14.71
C SER A 293 -6.63 -4.35 -13.33
N ASN A 294 -7.75 -5.07 -13.20
CA ASN A 294 -8.08 -5.86 -12.01
C ASN A 294 -7.21 -7.12 -11.87
N ILE A 295 -6.46 -7.49 -12.91
CA ILE A 295 -5.50 -8.60 -12.86
C ILE A 295 -4.38 -8.26 -11.89
N GLY A 296 -4.25 -9.05 -10.83
CA GLY A 296 -3.29 -8.83 -9.74
C GLY A 296 -3.86 -8.10 -8.52
N GLY A 297 -5.07 -7.50 -8.60
CA GLY A 297 -5.76 -6.89 -7.45
C GLY A 297 -5.01 -5.73 -6.80
N GLN A 298 -4.44 -4.81 -7.61
CA GLN A 298 -3.53 -3.76 -7.13
C GLN A 298 -4.21 -2.43 -6.81
N GLY A 299 -5.28 -2.05 -7.52
CA GLY A 299 -5.83 -0.67 -7.49
C GLY A 299 -6.21 -0.18 -6.08
N MET A 300 -7.05 -0.94 -5.35
CA MET A 300 -7.44 -0.60 -3.98
C MET A 300 -6.22 -0.50 -3.03
N ASN A 301 -5.28 -1.43 -3.16
CA ASN A 301 -4.08 -1.49 -2.33
C ASN A 301 -3.19 -0.26 -2.54
N THR A 302 -2.93 0.09 -3.79
CA THR A 302 -2.18 1.31 -4.15
C THR A 302 -2.90 2.56 -3.66
N GLY A 303 -4.23 2.65 -3.83
CA GLY A 303 -5.02 3.78 -3.33
C GLY A 303 -5.00 3.94 -1.81
N MET A 304 -5.05 2.84 -1.04
CA MET A 304 -4.89 2.91 0.41
C MET A 304 -3.49 3.39 0.82
N GLN A 305 -2.46 3.07 0.04
CA GLN A 305 -1.12 3.61 0.25
C GLN A 305 -1.01 5.09 -0.12
N ASP A 306 -1.82 5.60 -1.09
CA ASP A 306 -1.91 7.05 -1.32
C ASP A 306 -2.40 7.76 -0.06
N ALA A 307 -3.48 7.24 0.54
CA ALA A 307 -4.05 7.76 1.77
C ALA A 307 -3.05 7.73 2.94
N TYR A 308 -2.33 6.62 3.08
CA TYR A 308 -1.34 6.44 4.14
C TYR A 308 -0.14 7.38 3.97
N ASN A 309 0.32 7.60 2.73
CA ASN A 309 1.40 8.51 2.40
C ASN A 309 1.03 9.99 2.61
N LEU A 310 -0.19 10.39 2.22
CA LEU A 310 -0.65 11.79 2.32
C LEU A 310 -1.07 12.15 3.74
N GLY A 311 -1.71 11.23 4.47
CA GLY A 311 -2.31 11.47 5.77
C GLY A 311 -1.33 12.02 6.81
N TRP A 312 -0.15 11.43 6.96
CA TRP A 312 0.86 11.91 7.93
C TRP A 312 1.46 13.27 7.53
N LYS A 313 1.62 13.53 6.21
CA LYS A 313 2.15 14.79 5.70
C LYS A 313 1.18 15.93 6.00
N LEU A 314 -0.11 15.74 5.70
CA LEU A 314 -1.17 16.70 6.07
C LEU A 314 -1.25 16.86 7.60
N GLY A 315 -1.10 15.77 8.35
CA GLY A 315 -1.05 15.80 9.80
C GLY A 315 0.02 16.73 10.34
N LEU A 316 1.24 16.65 9.84
CA LEU A 316 2.32 17.52 10.27
C LEU A 316 2.11 18.97 9.85
N VAL A 317 1.68 19.21 8.60
CA VAL A 317 1.48 20.56 8.07
C VAL A 317 0.34 21.28 8.76
N LEU A 318 -0.82 20.64 8.91
CA LEU A 318 -2.01 21.24 9.51
C LEU A 318 -1.91 21.45 11.03
N ASN A 319 -1.04 20.69 11.70
CA ASN A 319 -0.70 20.91 13.10
C ASN A 319 0.49 21.87 13.30
N ALA A 320 0.90 22.59 12.26
CA ALA A 320 2.03 23.54 12.28
C ALA A 320 3.34 22.92 12.80
N ARG A 321 3.58 21.64 12.47
CA ARG A 321 4.81 20.91 12.85
C ARG A 321 5.80 20.77 11.69
N SER A 322 5.36 21.08 10.45
CA SER A 322 6.13 20.97 9.22
C SER A 322 5.78 22.10 8.24
N PRO A 323 6.72 22.54 7.40
CA PRO A 323 6.41 23.49 6.33
C PRO A 323 5.46 22.87 5.29
N ALA A 324 4.64 23.70 4.65
CA ALA A 324 3.69 23.25 3.62
C ALA A 324 4.37 22.54 2.43
N SER A 325 5.65 22.87 2.14
CA SER A 325 6.45 22.21 1.11
C SER A 325 6.66 20.70 1.33
N LEU A 326 6.39 20.18 2.55
CA LEU A 326 6.36 18.72 2.77
C LEU A 326 5.35 18.04 1.84
N LEU A 327 4.24 18.69 1.55
CA LEU A 327 3.17 18.17 0.68
C LEU A 327 3.60 18.01 -0.78
N ASP A 328 4.60 18.77 -1.24
CA ASP A 328 5.13 18.70 -2.60
C ASP A 328 5.78 17.32 -2.89
N SER A 329 6.10 16.56 -1.83
CA SER A 329 6.62 15.20 -1.95
C SER A 329 5.56 14.15 -2.30
N TYR A 330 4.26 14.46 -2.16
CA TYR A 330 3.19 13.49 -2.43
C TYR A 330 3.15 13.07 -3.91
N HIS A 331 3.10 14.05 -4.81
CA HIS A 331 3.03 13.76 -6.24
C HIS A 331 4.22 12.91 -6.73
N PRO A 332 5.50 13.28 -6.55
CA PRO A 332 6.60 12.47 -7.07
C PRO A 332 6.67 11.07 -6.45
N GLU A 333 6.30 10.90 -5.18
CA GLU A 333 6.29 9.58 -4.54
C GLU A 333 5.16 8.70 -5.08
N ARG A 334 3.92 9.20 -5.12
CA ARG A 334 2.75 8.38 -5.42
C ARG A 334 2.48 8.26 -6.92
N HIS A 335 2.82 9.27 -7.71
CA HIS A 335 2.73 9.19 -9.17
C HIS A 335 3.69 8.14 -9.74
N GLN A 336 4.92 8.03 -9.22
CA GLN A 336 5.84 6.97 -9.63
C GLN A 336 5.34 5.59 -9.22
N ALA A 337 4.84 5.44 -7.97
CA ALA A 337 4.26 4.18 -7.49
C ALA A 337 3.04 3.75 -8.34
N GLY A 338 2.16 4.69 -8.70
CA GLY A 338 1.04 4.46 -9.59
C GLY A 338 1.50 4.00 -10.99
N ARG A 339 2.53 4.64 -11.56
CA ARG A 339 3.12 4.24 -12.85
C ARG A 339 3.68 2.81 -12.80
N ASP A 340 4.44 2.48 -11.76
CA ASP A 340 5.03 1.15 -11.61
C ASP A 340 3.94 0.07 -11.47
N MET A 341 2.87 0.37 -10.73
CA MET A 341 1.70 -0.49 -10.60
C MET A 341 0.98 -0.67 -11.96
N LEU A 342 0.77 0.40 -12.73
CA LEU A 342 0.16 0.32 -14.05
C LEU A 342 1.01 -0.51 -15.01
N CYS A 343 2.33 -0.34 -15.03
CA CYS A 343 3.23 -1.16 -15.81
C CYS A 343 3.16 -2.64 -15.43
N LEU A 344 3.11 -2.96 -14.12
CA LEU A 344 2.98 -4.34 -13.65
C LEU A 344 1.66 -4.97 -14.10
N THR A 345 0.55 -4.27 -13.87
CA THR A 345 -0.80 -4.78 -14.21
C THR A 345 -1.01 -4.90 -15.71
N ASP A 346 -0.43 -4.01 -16.52
CA ASP A 346 -0.41 -4.11 -17.99
C ASP A 346 0.34 -5.37 -18.45
N HIS A 347 1.54 -5.61 -17.93
CA HIS A 347 2.29 -6.82 -18.25
C HIS A 347 1.54 -8.11 -17.87
N LEU A 348 0.92 -8.13 -16.68
CA LEU A 348 0.12 -9.28 -16.24
C LEU A 348 -1.11 -9.47 -17.12
N HIS A 349 -1.78 -8.39 -17.53
CA HIS A 349 -2.95 -8.40 -18.39
C HIS A 349 -2.62 -8.94 -19.79
N ARG A 350 -1.60 -8.38 -20.46
CA ARG A 350 -1.16 -8.83 -21.80
C ARG A 350 -0.70 -10.28 -21.77
N ALA A 351 0.02 -10.69 -20.71
CA ALA A 351 0.42 -12.08 -20.55
C ALA A 351 -0.79 -13.02 -20.38
N ALA A 352 -1.83 -12.60 -19.65
CA ALA A 352 -3.05 -13.37 -19.42
C ALA A 352 -3.88 -13.54 -20.71
N LEU A 353 -3.99 -12.48 -21.51
CA LEU A 353 -4.77 -12.50 -22.77
C LEU A 353 -3.96 -12.91 -24.01
N ARG A 354 -2.69 -13.26 -23.85
CA ARG A 354 -1.80 -13.65 -24.97
C ARG A 354 -1.64 -12.56 -26.05
N GLU A 355 -1.75 -11.31 -25.67
CA GLU A 355 -1.69 -10.15 -26.58
C GLU A 355 -0.25 -9.71 -26.94
N GLU A 356 0.79 -10.50 -26.69
CA GLU A 356 2.17 -10.16 -27.06
C GLU A 356 2.44 -10.41 -28.55
N PRO A 357 2.61 -9.34 -29.39
CA PRO A 357 2.59 -9.48 -30.85
C PRO A 357 3.93 -9.85 -31.52
N HIS A 358 5.05 -10.00 -30.83
CA HIS A 358 6.37 -9.91 -31.50
C HIS A 358 7.36 -11.05 -31.34
N LEU A 359 6.97 -12.20 -30.83
CA LEU A 359 7.83 -13.39 -30.92
C LEU A 359 7.15 -14.45 -31.79
N SER A 360 7.67 -14.64 -33.02
CA SER A 360 7.28 -15.71 -33.95
C SER A 360 7.68 -17.12 -33.47
N LEU A 361 7.72 -17.34 -32.19
CA LEU A 361 8.02 -18.60 -31.54
C LEU A 361 6.75 -19.48 -31.52
N SER A 362 6.90 -20.76 -31.84
CA SER A 362 5.79 -21.70 -31.72
C SER A 362 5.22 -21.68 -30.29
N GLU A 363 3.92 -21.86 -30.16
CA GLU A 363 3.20 -21.83 -28.86
C GLU A 363 3.84 -22.75 -27.81
N THR A 364 4.31 -23.93 -28.26
CA THR A 364 5.05 -24.88 -27.42
C THR A 364 6.39 -24.33 -26.91
N LEU A 365 7.09 -23.51 -27.72
CA LEU A 365 8.36 -22.91 -27.31
C LEU A 365 8.16 -21.73 -26.39
N ARG A 366 7.08 -20.93 -26.58
CA ARG A 366 6.67 -19.86 -25.67
C ARG A 366 6.28 -20.41 -24.31
N GLN A 367 5.50 -21.49 -24.24
CA GLN A 367 5.15 -22.18 -23.01
C GLN A 367 6.40 -22.73 -22.30
N LYS A 368 7.32 -23.35 -23.03
CA LYS A 368 8.59 -23.83 -22.46
C LYS A 368 9.47 -22.70 -21.97
N LEU A 369 9.57 -21.60 -22.70
CA LEU A 369 10.36 -20.43 -22.29
C LEU A 369 9.73 -19.74 -21.07
N ALA A 370 8.41 -19.58 -21.04
CA ALA A 370 7.67 -19.08 -19.88
C ALA A 370 7.87 -19.98 -18.65
N VAL A 371 7.85 -21.31 -18.83
CA VAL A 371 8.13 -22.28 -17.76
C VAL A 371 9.58 -22.17 -17.27
N VAL A 372 10.55 -22.02 -18.17
CA VAL A 372 11.99 -21.88 -17.82
C VAL A 372 12.25 -20.54 -17.11
N LEU A 373 11.72 -19.44 -17.62
CA LEU A 373 11.87 -18.12 -16.99
C LEU A 373 11.13 -18.04 -15.65
N ALA A 374 9.98 -18.69 -15.58
CA ALA A 374 9.19 -18.78 -14.35
C ALA A 374 9.79 -19.75 -13.31
N GLY A 375 10.68 -20.66 -13.73
CA GLY A 375 11.40 -21.59 -12.86
C GLY A 375 12.62 -20.99 -12.16
N GLN A 376 13.05 -19.78 -12.53
CA GLN A 376 14.15 -19.11 -11.83
C GLN A 376 13.64 -18.49 -10.53
N GLU A 377 14.14 -18.97 -9.40
CA GLU A 377 13.74 -18.54 -8.05
C GLU A 377 13.82 -17.01 -7.86
N VAL A 378 14.85 -16.38 -8.42
CA VAL A 378 15.02 -14.92 -8.39
C VAL A 378 13.85 -14.19 -9.10
N MET A 379 13.37 -14.72 -10.23
CA MET A 379 12.24 -14.12 -10.95
C MET A 379 10.93 -14.32 -10.18
N GLN A 380 10.72 -15.49 -9.60
CA GLN A 380 9.56 -15.75 -8.75
C GLN A 380 9.56 -14.85 -7.52
N GLN A 381 10.70 -14.68 -6.86
CA GLN A 381 10.82 -13.79 -5.71
C GLN A 381 10.52 -12.33 -6.09
N ARG A 382 11.02 -11.85 -7.24
CA ARG A 382 10.69 -10.51 -7.74
C ARG A 382 9.20 -10.35 -8.01
N MET A 383 8.58 -11.35 -8.66
CA MET A 383 7.13 -11.33 -8.95
C MET A 383 6.30 -11.36 -7.67
N ARG A 384 6.62 -12.22 -6.70
CA ARG A 384 5.95 -12.28 -5.39
C ARG A 384 5.99 -10.91 -4.70
N ARG A 385 7.18 -10.27 -4.63
CA ARG A 385 7.35 -8.97 -4.01
C ARG A 385 6.59 -7.86 -4.76
N ALA A 386 6.54 -7.94 -6.10
CA ALA A 386 5.82 -6.97 -6.92
C ALA A 386 4.30 -7.08 -6.70
N VAL A 387 3.75 -8.29 -6.77
CA VAL A 387 2.31 -8.54 -6.51
C VAL A 387 1.94 -8.18 -5.07
N ALA A 388 2.81 -8.46 -4.10
CA ALA A 388 2.60 -8.11 -2.69
C ALA A 388 2.83 -6.62 -2.37
N GLU A 389 3.20 -5.79 -3.38
CA GLU A 389 3.51 -4.35 -3.28
C GLU A 389 4.67 -4.02 -2.32
N LEU A 390 5.55 -5.00 -2.06
CA LEU A 390 6.72 -4.85 -1.19
C LEU A 390 7.93 -4.21 -1.89
N ASN A 391 7.83 -3.91 -3.19
CA ASN A 391 8.87 -3.26 -4.00
C ASN A 391 8.74 -1.74 -4.03
N ILE A 392 7.60 -1.20 -3.61
CA ILE A 392 7.35 0.24 -3.64
C ILE A 392 8.39 0.94 -2.79
N GLY A 393 9.00 1.98 -3.34
CA GLY A 393 10.01 2.79 -2.66
C GLY A 393 10.05 4.22 -3.22
N TYR A 394 10.64 5.11 -2.45
CA TYR A 394 10.65 6.57 -2.72
C TYR A 394 12.07 7.12 -2.79
N ARG A 395 13.00 6.37 -3.39
CA ARG A 395 14.46 6.73 -3.42
C ARG A 395 14.76 8.08 -4.06
N HIS A 396 13.84 8.59 -4.90
CA HIS A 396 13.97 9.88 -5.58
C HIS A 396 13.11 10.97 -4.96
N SER A 397 12.56 10.71 -3.79
CA SER A 397 11.76 11.70 -3.07
C SER A 397 12.62 12.88 -2.59
N PRO A 398 12.12 14.12 -2.66
CA PRO A 398 12.83 15.29 -2.13
C PRO A 398 13.00 15.27 -0.60
N ILE A 399 12.27 14.40 0.11
CA ILE A 399 12.29 14.28 1.56
C ILE A 399 13.00 13.01 2.04
N VAL A 400 13.91 12.45 1.25
CA VAL A 400 14.79 11.35 1.68
C VAL A 400 16.26 11.75 1.52
N ALA A 401 17.10 11.28 2.43
CA ALA A 401 18.53 11.58 2.36
C ALA A 401 19.39 10.44 2.93
N GLU A 402 20.62 10.36 2.47
CA GLU A 402 21.61 9.41 2.94
C GLU A 402 22.91 10.14 3.28
N HIS A 403 23.54 9.73 4.37
CA HIS A 403 24.88 10.20 4.72
C HIS A 403 25.82 9.01 4.90
N HIS A 404 26.86 8.95 4.06
CA HIS A 404 27.90 7.95 4.12
C HIS A 404 29.26 8.63 4.16
N SER A 405 30.07 8.37 5.18
CA SER A 405 31.44 8.78 5.20
C SER A 405 32.35 7.62 4.82
N LEU A 406 33.02 7.72 3.67
CA LEU A 406 34.06 6.77 3.24
C LEU A 406 35.38 6.93 3.99
N LEU A 407 35.63 8.11 4.52
CA LEU A 407 36.83 8.40 5.30
C LEU A 407 36.48 8.34 6.78
N PRO A 408 37.14 7.44 7.56
CA PRO A 408 37.07 7.54 9.00
C PRO A 408 37.64 8.90 9.37
N GLY A 409 36.82 9.82 9.85
CA GLY A 409 37.31 11.00 10.53
C GLY A 409 38.22 10.57 11.69
N PRO A 410 39.09 11.44 12.21
CA PRO A 410 40.05 11.08 13.26
C PRO A 410 39.46 10.48 14.54
N ARG A 411 38.12 10.39 14.62
CA ARG A 411 37.33 9.77 15.71
C ARG A 411 36.52 8.55 15.32
N ALA A 412 36.48 8.17 14.02
CA ALA A 412 35.66 7.02 13.53
C ALA A 412 36.58 5.78 13.32
N ALA A 413 37.26 5.35 14.35
CA ALA A 413 38.32 4.32 14.29
C ALA A 413 37.81 2.88 13.98
N HIS A 414 36.55 2.64 13.69
CA HIS A 414 36.03 1.27 13.53
C HIS A 414 35.01 1.05 12.42
N ALA A 415 34.83 1.94 11.46
CA ALA A 415 34.09 1.60 10.24
C ALA A 415 35.02 0.76 9.34
N SER A 416 34.99 -0.56 9.46
CA SER A 416 35.72 -1.43 8.56
C SER A 416 35.15 -1.31 7.15
N LEU A 417 35.96 -1.50 6.10
CA LEU A 417 35.52 -1.59 4.70
C LEU A 417 34.38 -2.61 4.54
N LEU A 418 34.39 -3.69 5.32
CA LEU A 418 33.30 -4.70 5.37
C LEU A 418 32.00 -4.12 5.94
N GLY A 419 32.05 -3.33 7.02
CA GLY A 419 30.87 -2.68 7.59
C GLY A 419 30.23 -1.70 6.62
N TRP A 420 31.04 -0.99 5.83
CA TRP A 420 30.54 -0.10 4.78
C TRP A 420 29.84 -0.87 3.65
N HIS A 421 30.40 -1.98 3.20
CA HIS A 421 29.81 -2.83 2.18
C HIS A 421 28.46 -3.38 2.65
N ASP A 422 28.39 -3.86 3.89
CA ASP A 422 27.16 -4.42 4.47
C ASP A 422 26.07 -3.35 4.59
N PHE A 423 26.41 -2.12 5.04
CA PHE A 423 25.45 -1.00 5.08
C PHE A 423 24.99 -0.58 3.68
N GLY A 424 25.86 -0.65 2.69
CA GLY A 424 25.50 -0.42 1.29
C GLY A 424 24.48 -1.42 0.75
N ALA A 425 24.49 -2.67 1.25
CA ALA A 425 23.55 -3.73 0.91
C ALA A 425 22.23 -3.65 1.69
N GLY A 426 22.16 -2.91 2.82
CA GLY A 426 20.95 -2.67 3.60
C GLY A 426 19.94 -1.77 2.89
N PRO A 427 18.73 -1.61 3.46
CA PRO A 427 17.68 -0.79 2.87
C PRO A 427 18.14 0.67 2.77
N ARG A 428 17.88 1.29 1.62
CA ARG A 428 18.26 2.68 1.33
C ARG A 428 17.20 3.66 1.82
N ALA A 429 17.56 4.94 1.88
CA ALA A 429 16.57 5.99 2.08
C ALA A 429 15.54 5.93 0.93
N GLY A 430 14.25 5.97 1.31
CA GLY A 430 13.12 5.74 0.42
C GLY A 430 12.65 4.28 0.34
N ASP A 431 13.41 3.31 0.85
CA ASP A 431 12.95 1.91 0.91
C ASP A 431 12.02 1.66 2.10
N ARG A 432 11.19 0.62 2.01
CA ARG A 432 10.41 0.10 3.13
C ARG A 432 11.36 -0.37 4.25
N ALA A 433 11.05 -0.02 5.49
CA ALA A 433 11.75 -0.51 6.66
C ALA A 433 11.62 -2.04 6.75
N ALA A 434 12.75 -2.73 6.90
CA ALA A 434 12.75 -4.17 7.05
C ALA A 434 12.29 -4.57 8.46
N ASP A 435 11.65 -5.73 8.57
CA ASP A 435 11.10 -6.25 9.81
C ASP A 435 11.84 -7.50 10.28
N ALA A 436 11.90 -7.73 11.60
CA ALA A 436 12.41 -8.95 12.21
C ALA A 436 11.79 -9.17 13.60
N ARG A 437 11.99 -10.36 14.15
CA ARG A 437 11.59 -10.66 15.54
C ARG A 437 12.70 -10.23 16.50
N LEU A 438 12.34 -9.40 17.46
CA LEU A 438 13.21 -8.88 18.50
C LEU A 438 12.72 -9.32 19.88
N MET A 439 13.61 -9.22 20.88
CA MET A 439 13.27 -9.43 22.28
C MET A 439 13.19 -8.09 23.00
N LEU A 440 12.14 -7.91 23.79
CA LEU A 440 12.00 -6.76 24.68
C LEU A 440 12.86 -6.96 25.94
N CYS A 441 13.61 -5.94 26.33
CA CYS A 441 14.42 -5.99 27.54
C CYS A 441 13.80 -5.11 28.65
N PRO A 442 13.80 -5.60 29.93
CA PRO A 442 14.14 -6.93 30.40
C PRO A 442 12.95 -7.89 30.33
N GLY A 443 13.14 -9.08 29.70
CA GLY A 443 12.31 -10.27 29.86
C GLY A 443 10.83 -10.22 29.45
N ARG A 444 10.39 -9.25 28.66
CA ARG A 444 8.96 -9.02 28.30
C ARG A 444 8.48 -9.74 27.03
N GLY A 445 9.18 -10.78 26.58
CA GLY A 445 8.77 -11.57 25.43
C GLY A 445 9.35 -11.08 24.09
N SER A 446 8.84 -11.67 23.00
CA SER A 446 9.26 -11.38 21.63
C SER A 446 8.24 -10.46 20.93
N VAL A 447 8.72 -9.51 20.16
CA VAL A 447 7.92 -8.55 19.38
C VAL A 447 8.45 -8.48 17.95
N ARG A 448 7.59 -8.22 16.98
CA ARG A 448 8.05 -7.84 15.64
C ARG A 448 8.45 -6.36 15.63
N PHE A 449 9.50 -6.03 14.92
CA PHE A 449 10.00 -4.65 14.88
C PHE A 449 8.96 -3.69 14.29
N CYS A 450 8.23 -4.09 13.25
CA CYS A 450 7.14 -3.29 12.68
C CYS A 450 6.07 -2.90 13.71
N GLN A 451 5.86 -3.69 14.77
CA GLN A 451 4.94 -3.35 15.85
C GLN A 451 5.45 -2.24 16.76
N ARG A 452 6.76 -1.97 16.73
CA ARG A 452 7.38 -0.85 17.44
C ARG A 452 7.42 0.44 16.60
N LEU A 453 7.16 0.31 15.30
CA LEU A 453 7.07 1.44 14.36
C LEU A 453 5.61 1.89 14.13
N ARG A 454 4.69 1.55 15.03
CA ARG A 454 3.30 1.99 14.99
C ARG A 454 3.18 3.41 15.51
N GLY A 455 2.11 4.08 15.11
CA GLY A 455 1.80 5.42 15.60
C GLY A 455 1.84 6.46 14.51
N THR A 456 2.00 7.71 14.91
CA THR A 456 1.95 8.89 14.02
C THR A 456 3.27 9.67 14.02
N THR A 457 4.27 9.18 14.77
CA THR A 457 5.59 9.80 14.91
C THR A 457 6.59 9.21 13.91
N HIS A 458 7.70 9.91 13.71
CA HIS A 458 8.88 9.32 13.10
C HIS A 458 9.60 8.44 14.12
N HIS A 459 10.39 7.46 13.66
CA HIS A 459 11.16 6.58 14.52
C HIS A 459 12.64 6.70 14.21
N LEU A 460 13.44 7.03 15.23
CA LEU A 460 14.91 7.06 15.15
C LEU A 460 15.44 5.69 15.58
N VAL A 461 15.88 4.88 14.64
CA VAL A 461 16.40 3.53 14.88
C VAL A 461 17.92 3.60 14.97
N LEU A 462 18.47 3.25 16.12
CA LEU A 462 19.88 3.33 16.45
C LEU A 462 20.45 1.92 16.62
N PHE A 463 21.31 1.51 15.70
CA PHE A 463 22.00 0.24 15.78
C PHE A 463 23.37 0.43 16.43
N ALA A 464 23.64 -0.33 17.49
CA ALA A 464 24.93 -0.30 18.16
C ALA A 464 26.03 -0.98 17.32
N GLY A 465 25.64 -1.95 16.48
CA GLY A 465 26.59 -2.78 15.72
C GLY A 465 27.18 -3.94 16.53
N ALA A 466 27.78 -4.90 15.83
CA ALA A 466 28.28 -6.14 16.42
C ALA A 466 29.49 -5.95 17.36
N LEU A 467 30.25 -4.85 17.20
CA LEU A 467 31.45 -4.53 17.97
C LEU A 467 31.24 -3.30 18.87
N ALA A 468 30.02 -3.06 19.31
CA ALA A 468 29.71 -1.92 20.15
C ALA A 468 30.44 -1.97 21.49
N THR A 469 30.86 -0.79 21.96
CA THR A 469 31.47 -0.58 23.27
C THR A 469 30.52 0.27 24.13
N GLY A 470 30.76 0.35 25.45
CA GLY A 470 30.03 1.24 26.33
C GLY A 470 30.10 2.72 25.88
N GLU A 471 31.18 3.14 25.22
CA GLU A 471 31.26 4.49 24.62
C GLU A 471 30.32 4.63 23.43
N THR A 472 30.21 3.60 22.57
CA THR A 472 29.25 3.58 21.46
C THR A 472 27.82 3.75 21.99
N HIS A 473 27.43 2.98 23.00
CA HIS A 473 26.10 3.06 23.61
C HIS A 473 25.81 4.44 24.19
N ARG A 474 26.76 5.02 24.94
CA ARG A 474 26.60 6.39 25.50
C ARG A 474 26.42 7.45 24.42
N ARG A 475 27.18 7.35 23.30
CA ARG A 475 27.02 8.30 22.17
C ARG A 475 25.66 8.18 21.49
N LEU A 476 25.19 6.96 21.24
CA LEU A 476 23.87 6.73 20.65
C LEU A 476 22.76 7.19 21.58
N GLN A 477 22.88 6.94 22.90
CA GLN A 477 21.91 7.42 23.89
C GLN A 477 21.87 8.95 23.95
N ALA A 478 23.03 9.59 23.97
CA ALA A 478 23.12 11.06 23.94
C ALA A 478 22.49 11.66 22.67
N LEU A 479 22.64 10.97 21.52
CA LEU A 479 22.01 11.37 20.27
C LEU A 479 20.48 11.21 20.35
N ALA A 480 19.99 10.11 20.92
CA ALA A 480 18.55 9.87 21.15
C ALA A 480 17.95 10.98 22.05
N ASP A 481 18.59 11.23 23.19
CA ASP A 481 18.14 12.22 24.17
C ASP A 481 18.10 13.65 23.57
N ALA A 482 19.17 14.02 22.83
CA ALA A 482 19.23 15.32 22.15
C ALA A 482 18.15 15.45 21.07
N THR A 483 17.88 14.38 20.32
CA THR A 483 16.86 14.40 19.28
C THR A 483 15.46 14.50 19.88
N MET A 484 15.15 13.74 20.95
CA MET A 484 13.85 13.84 21.65
C MET A 484 13.65 15.23 22.28
N HIS A 485 14.71 15.82 22.82
CA HIS A 485 14.64 17.16 23.39
C HIS A 485 14.36 18.23 22.33
N ALA A 486 14.95 18.09 21.14
CA ALA A 486 14.76 19.02 20.03
C ALA A 486 13.40 18.87 19.35
N TYR A 487 12.85 17.65 19.28
CA TYR A 487 11.62 17.33 18.57
C TYR A 487 10.65 16.49 19.44
N PRO A 488 10.17 17.03 20.57
CA PRO A 488 9.26 16.31 21.47
C PRO A 488 7.98 15.91 20.73
N ASP A 489 7.51 14.69 20.99
CA ASP A 489 6.28 14.10 20.40
C ASP A 489 6.27 14.04 18.85
N ARG A 490 7.45 14.12 18.21
CA ARG A 490 7.61 14.03 16.76
C ARG A 490 8.44 12.85 16.32
N ILE A 491 9.37 12.40 17.18
CA ILE A 491 10.29 11.32 16.90
C ILE A 491 10.47 10.42 18.14
N GLU A 492 10.42 9.11 17.93
CA GLU A 492 10.58 8.09 18.97
C GLU A 492 11.87 7.30 18.72
N PRO A 493 12.84 7.26 19.66
CA PRO A 493 14.08 6.51 19.50
C PRO A 493 13.91 5.04 19.88
N HIS A 494 14.57 4.16 19.12
CA HIS A 494 14.70 2.73 19.38
C HIS A 494 16.17 2.33 19.33
N MET A 495 16.71 1.86 20.45
CA MET A 495 18.07 1.32 20.52
C MET A 495 18.03 -0.17 20.24
N ILE A 496 18.75 -0.61 19.20
CA ILE A 496 18.88 -2.03 18.83
C ILE A 496 20.27 -2.51 19.20
N VAL A 497 20.34 -3.54 20.04
CA VAL A 497 21.60 -4.17 20.46
C VAL A 497 21.62 -5.65 20.07
N PRO A 498 22.81 -6.22 19.71
CA PRO A 498 22.84 -7.52 19.03
C PRO A 498 22.62 -8.74 19.95
N HIS A 499 23.06 -8.73 21.21
CA HIS A 499 23.07 -9.95 22.03
C HIS A 499 22.47 -9.76 23.40
N GLU A 500 23.16 -9.10 24.30
CA GLU A 500 22.78 -8.93 25.69
C GLU A 500 22.59 -7.45 26.02
N LEU A 501 21.78 -7.16 27.03
CA LEU A 501 21.62 -5.80 27.50
C LEU A 501 22.93 -5.34 28.18
N PRO A 502 23.62 -4.34 27.62
CA PRO A 502 24.78 -3.75 28.27
C PRO A 502 24.43 -3.15 29.63
N GLU A 503 25.29 -3.35 30.64
CA GLU A 503 25.04 -2.86 32.02
C GLU A 503 24.82 -1.35 32.06
N ASP A 504 25.50 -0.60 31.21
CA ASP A 504 25.42 0.87 31.09
C ASP A 504 24.11 1.38 30.47
N LEU A 505 23.31 0.48 29.89
CA LEU A 505 21.99 0.78 29.32
C LEU A 505 20.83 0.32 30.21
N VAL A 506 21.07 -0.37 31.31
CA VAL A 506 20.00 -0.80 32.24
C VAL A 506 19.25 0.41 32.77
N GLY A 507 17.91 0.41 32.59
CA GLY A 507 17.02 1.47 33.07
C GLY A 507 16.95 2.74 32.20
N LYS A 508 17.57 2.77 31.01
CA LYS A 508 17.57 3.91 30.10
C LYS A 508 16.60 3.78 28.93
N GLY A 509 15.33 3.54 29.24
CA GLY A 509 14.29 3.42 28.23
C GLY A 509 14.11 2.00 27.68
N GLU A 510 13.35 1.87 26.59
CA GLU A 510 13.13 0.59 25.94
C GLU A 510 14.29 0.23 24.99
N ILE A 511 14.87 -0.95 25.23
CA ILE A 511 15.95 -1.49 24.41
C ILE A 511 15.47 -2.77 23.75
N LEU A 512 15.72 -2.90 22.47
CA LEU A 512 15.37 -4.04 21.66
C LEU A 512 16.59 -4.92 21.43
N LEU A 513 16.49 -6.19 21.81
CA LEU A 513 17.57 -7.16 21.60
C LEU A 513 17.32 -7.90 20.28
N ASP A 514 18.38 -8.03 19.49
CA ASP A 514 18.42 -8.82 18.25
C ASP A 514 19.41 -10.00 18.41
N PRO A 515 19.10 -11.00 19.25
CA PRO A 515 20.03 -12.07 19.61
C PRO A 515 20.40 -12.99 18.44
N ARG A 516 19.59 -12.98 17.37
CA ARG A 516 19.88 -13.72 16.14
C ARG A 516 20.65 -12.88 15.12
N GLY A 517 20.82 -11.57 15.38
CA GLY A 517 21.41 -10.63 14.44
C GLY A 517 20.60 -10.43 13.15
N GLU A 518 19.33 -10.82 13.14
CA GLU A 518 18.50 -10.80 11.94
C GLU A 518 18.24 -9.36 11.47
N LEU A 519 17.84 -8.47 12.37
CA LEU A 519 17.60 -7.08 12.03
C LEU A 519 18.90 -6.36 11.66
N HIS A 520 20.00 -6.61 12.43
CA HIS A 520 21.33 -6.09 12.09
C HIS A 520 21.77 -6.51 10.68
N HIS A 521 21.56 -7.77 10.32
CA HIS A 521 21.88 -8.26 8.98
C HIS A 521 21.04 -7.59 7.91
N ARG A 522 19.71 -7.49 8.11
CA ARG A 522 18.79 -6.87 7.16
C ARG A 522 19.08 -5.39 6.92
N TYR A 523 19.52 -4.66 7.93
CA TYR A 523 19.88 -3.25 7.85
C TYR A 523 21.36 -3.02 7.49
N GLY A 524 22.14 -4.08 7.31
CA GLY A 524 23.58 -3.96 7.11
C GLY A 524 24.31 -3.29 8.29
N ALA A 525 23.75 -3.40 9.49
CA ALA A 525 24.17 -2.71 10.70
C ALA A 525 25.31 -3.43 11.44
N ARG A 526 26.37 -3.81 10.72
CA ARG A 526 27.57 -4.43 11.31
C ARG A 526 28.34 -3.47 12.21
N SER A 527 28.40 -2.20 11.80
CA SER A 527 28.93 -1.09 12.60
C SER A 527 27.78 -0.18 13.04
N ALA A 528 28.05 0.67 14.03
CA ALA A 528 27.07 1.65 14.48
C ALA A 528 26.53 2.48 13.32
N CYS A 529 25.20 2.56 13.23
CA CYS A 529 24.48 3.32 12.21
C CYS A 529 23.13 3.78 12.74
N LEU A 530 22.49 4.68 12.01
CA LEU A 530 21.15 5.14 12.33
C LEU A 530 20.26 5.18 11.09
N TYR A 531 18.96 5.03 11.34
CA TYR A 531 17.89 5.19 10.36
C TYR A 531 16.77 6.02 10.96
N VAL A 532 16.18 6.90 10.18
CA VAL A 532 14.91 7.54 10.51
C VAL A 532 13.81 6.90 9.66
N VAL A 533 12.84 6.27 10.31
CA VAL A 533 11.69 5.70 9.65
C VAL A 533 10.51 6.66 9.78
N ARG A 534 9.87 6.95 8.66
CA ARG A 534 8.70 7.84 8.55
C ARG A 534 7.44 7.14 9.09
N PRO A 535 6.37 7.89 9.43
CA PRO A 535 5.11 7.30 9.90
C PRO A 535 4.48 6.29 8.92
N ASP A 536 4.78 6.41 7.61
CA ASP A 536 4.32 5.49 6.58
C ASP A 536 5.21 4.22 6.41
N GLY A 537 6.20 4.04 7.30
CA GLY A 537 7.06 2.87 7.33
C GLY A 537 8.20 2.86 6.29
N TYR A 538 8.48 3.99 5.66
CA TYR A 538 9.61 4.15 4.75
C TYR A 538 10.78 4.85 5.43
N ILE A 539 11.99 4.51 5.02
CA ILE A 539 13.21 5.14 5.53
C ILE A 539 13.33 6.53 4.94
N GLY A 540 13.25 7.55 5.77
CA GLY A 540 13.47 8.95 5.38
C GLY A 540 14.94 9.33 5.35
N PHE A 541 15.72 8.81 6.31
CA PHE A 541 17.15 9.12 6.42
C PHE A 541 17.93 7.91 6.94
N ARG A 542 19.18 7.78 6.50
CA ARG A 542 20.15 6.85 7.11
C ARG A 542 21.56 7.41 7.13
N SER A 543 22.33 7.02 8.14
CA SER A 543 23.72 7.44 8.26
C SER A 543 24.62 6.34 8.83
N GLN A 544 25.80 6.18 8.26
CA GLN A 544 26.91 5.39 8.81
C GLN A 544 28.26 6.08 8.56
N PRO A 545 29.03 6.39 9.63
CA PRO A 545 28.65 6.29 11.04
C PRO A 545 27.48 7.22 11.40
N PRO A 546 26.86 7.06 12.61
CA PRO A 546 25.85 8.02 13.09
C PRO A 546 26.44 9.43 13.10
N ASP A 547 25.82 10.35 12.35
CA ASP A 547 26.25 11.74 12.24
C ASP A 547 25.15 12.66 12.77
N PRO A 548 25.34 13.32 13.93
CA PRO A 548 24.34 14.22 14.53
C PRO A 548 24.00 15.44 13.67
N GLU A 549 24.98 16.01 12.96
CA GLU A 549 24.74 17.21 12.15
C GLU A 549 23.98 16.88 10.86
N ALA A 550 24.30 15.76 10.22
CA ALA A 550 23.56 15.28 9.06
C ALA A 550 22.12 14.90 9.45
N LEU A 551 21.91 14.25 10.62
CA LEU A 551 20.58 13.95 11.16
C LEU A 551 19.80 15.24 11.43
N LYS A 552 20.41 16.22 12.09
CA LYS A 552 19.80 17.52 12.37
C LYS A 552 19.39 18.23 11.08
N SER A 553 20.30 18.27 10.09
CA SER A 553 20.02 18.87 8.78
C SER A 553 18.80 18.22 8.10
N TYR A 554 18.68 16.90 8.15
CA TYR A 554 17.52 16.18 7.64
C TYR A 554 16.23 16.53 8.43
N LEU A 555 16.30 16.48 9.76
CA LEU A 555 15.10 16.74 10.60
C LEU A 555 14.60 18.18 10.48
N THR A 556 15.47 19.17 10.30
CA THR A 556 15.06 20.57 10.04
C THR A 556 14.40 20.78 8.67
N GLN A 557 14.58 19.87 7.73
CA GLN A 557 13.83 19.86 6.46
C GLN A 557 12.39 19.35 6.66
N ILE A 558 12.21 18.42 7.61
CA ILE A 558 10.91 17.79 7.87
C ILE A 558 10.10 18.58 8.91
N PHE A 559 10.73 19.05 9.98
CA PHE A 559 10.07 19.68 11.11
C PHE A 559 10.38 21.17 11.21
N LEU A 560 9.37 21.94 11.68
CA LEU A 560 9.51 23.34 12.08
C LEU A 560 10.10 23.45 13.49
#